data_ef39fb6b188873eac77a5943c882b178
#
_entry.id   ef39fb6b188873eac77a5943c882b178
#
_cell.length_a   1.000
_cell.length_b   1.000
_cell.length_c   1.000
_cell.angle_alpha   90.00
_cell.angle_beta   90.00
_cell.angle_gamma   90.00
#
_symmetry.space_group_name_H-M   'P 1'
#
loop_
_entity.id
_entity.type
_entity.pdbx_description
1 polymer ?
#
loop_
_entity_poly.entity_id
_entity_poly.type
_entity_poly.pdbx_seq_one_letter_code
_entity_poly.pdbx_strand_id
1 'polypeptide(L)'
;MTKEEFNVFCQSLPHTTHVVQWGGAGVWKIGGKVFAISGWAEEEPAFTFKTSDIAYEMLQEEPGLRPAPYLASRGMKWIQHYAKPGLSDAGLKLYLKESYRIVSLGLTKKKQSELGLNQD
;
A
#
# COMPACT_ATOMS: atom_id res chain seq x y z
N MET A 1 1.05 3.77 -13.78
CA MET A 1 1.81 4.57 -12.78
C MET A 1 3.25 4.12 -12.79
N THR A 2 4.17 5.06 -12.82
CA THR A 2 5.60 4.77 -12.70
C THR A 2 5.99 4.69 -11.23
N LYS A 3 7.19 4.16 -10.97
CA LYS A 3 7.73 4.11 -9.60
C LYS A 3 7.89 5.52 -9.03
N GLU A 4 8.31 6.47 -9.87
CA GLU A 4 8.47 7.87 -9.47
C GLU A 4 7.14 8.50 -9.09
N GLU A 5 6.10 8.26 -9.89
CA GLU A 5 4.75 8.76 -9.61
C GLU A 5 4.19 8.15 -8.31
N PHE A 6 4.44 6.87 -8.09
CA PHE A 6 4.08 6.17 -6.87
C PHE A 6 4.76 6.83 -5.65
N ASN A 7 6.06 7.08 -5.74
CA ASN A 7 6.80 7.69 -4.66
C ASN A 7 6.32 9.12 -4.36
N VAL A 8 6.05 9.91 -5.39
CA VAL A 8 5.51 11.27 -5.21
C VAL A 8 4.17 11.21 -4.50
N PHE A 9 3.30 10.30 -4.91
CA PHE A 9 1.98 10.17 -4.28
C PHE A 9 2.10 9.78 -2.80
N CYS A 10 2.87 8.75 -2.50
CA CYS A 10 3.03 8.29 -1.11
C CYS A 10 3.66 9.38 -0.23
N GLN A 11 4.63 10.11 -0.78
CA GLN A 11 5.25 11.22 -0.06
C GLN A 11 4.27 12.36 0.24
N SER A 12 3.26 12.53 -0.60
CA SER A 12 2.25 13.58 -0.40
C SER A 12 1.32 13.31 0.78
N LEU A 13 1.24 12.08 1.24
CA LEU A 13 0.42 11.73 2.40
C LEU A 13 1.15 12.14 3.68
N PRO A 14 0.41 12.73 4.66
CA PRO A 14 1.05 13.31 5.85
C PRO A 14 1.87 12.30 6.67
N HIS A 15 3.03 12.74 7.13
CA HIS A 15 3.89 12.01 8.08
C HIS A 15 4.42 10.67 7.57
N THR A 16 4.52 10.49 6.24
CA THR A 16 5.06 9.25 5.69
C THR A 16 6.58 9.25 5.67
N THR A 17 7.16 8.07 5.78
CA THR A 17 8.61 7.86 5.66
C THR A 17 8.87 6.75 4.66
N HIS A 18 10.05 6.74 4.07
CA HIS A 18 10.44 5.81 3.02
C HIS A 18 11.77 5.15 3.37
N VAL A 19 11.87 3.86 3.10
CA VAL A 19 13.12 3.11 3.26
C VAL A 19 13.19 2.05 2.16
N VAL A 20 14.40 1.73 1.73
CA VAL A 20 14.63 0.62 0.80
C VAL A 20 15.07 -0.57 1.65
N GLN A 21 14.35 -1.69 1.54
CA GLN A 21 14.67 -2.90 2.30
C GLN A 21 14.12 -4.12 1.57
N TRP A 22 14.31 -5.31 2.14
CA TRP A 22 13.78 -6.57 1.59
C TRP A 22 14.18 -6.79 0.12
N GLY A 23 15.48 -6.68 -0.16
CA GLY A 23 15.99 -6.95 -1.50
C GLY A 23 15.77 -5.84 -2.51
N GLY A 24 15.69 -4.61 -2.05
CA GLY A 24 15.56 -3.46 -2.93
C GLY A 24 14.16 -2.91 -3.08
N ALA A 25 13.19 -3.43 -2.32
CA ALA A 25 11.83 -2.91 -2.35
C ALA A 25 11.77 -1.51 -1.74
N GLY A 26 10.96 -0.63 -2.35
CA GLY A 26 10.66 0.68 -1.81
C GLY A 26 9.50 0.58 -0.82
N VAL A 27 9.73 0.90 0.44
CA VAL A 27 8.76 0.69 1.51
C VAL A 27 8.33 2.02 2.11
N TRP A 28 7.04 2.31 2.04
CA TRP A 28 6.44 3.51 2.62
C TRP A 28 5.72 3.17 3.91
N LYS A 29 5.95 4.00 4.95
CA LYS A 29 5.43 3.77 6.29
C LYS A 29 4.69 5.00 6.82
N ILE A 30 3.72 4.75 7.70
CA ILE A 30 3.05 5.75 8.50
C ILE A 30 3.14 5.33 9.98
N GLY A 31 3.73 6.21 10.79
CA GLY A 31 3.93 5.89 12.21
C GLY A 31 4.77 4.66 12.45
N GLY A 32 5.68 4.34 11.53
CA GLY A 32 6.53 3.15 11.61
C GLY A 32 5.91 1.88 11.04
N LYS A 33 4.65 1.92 10.57
CA LYS A 33 3.99 0.75 9.99
C LYS A 33 3.89 0.88 8.47
N VAL A 34 4.16 -0.20 7.75
CA VAL A 34 4.15 -0.24 6.29
C VAL A 34 2.72 -0.11 5.77
N PHE A 35 2.51 0.74 4.74
CA PHE A 35 1.23 0.84 4.07
C PHE A 35 1.34 0.67 2.55
N ALA A 36 2.53 0.81 1.96
CA ALA A 36 2.70 0.65 0.52
C ALA A 36 4.12 0.18 0.21
N ILE A 37 4.24 -0.68 -0.79
CA ILE A 37 5.52 -1.27 -1.18
C ILE A 37 5.62 -1.24 -2.70
N SER A 38 6.77 -0.84 -3.25
CA SER A 38 7.08 -0.99 -4.66
C SER A 38 8.10 -2.11 -4.83
N GLY A 39 7.89 -2.97 -5.85
CA GLY A 39 8.77 -4.10 -6.09
C GLY A 39 8.06 -5.44 -5.88
N TRP A 40 8.83 -6.47 -5.56
CA TRP A 40 8.33 -7.83 -5.32
C TRP A 40 7.67 -8.49 -6.53
N ALA A 41 8.05 -8.09 -7.73
CA ALA A 41 7.62 -8.72 -8.97
C ALA A 41 8.79 -8.76 -9.95
N GLU A 42 8.79 -9.76 -10.83
CA GLU A 42 9.84 -9.88 -11.84
C GLU A 42 9.82 -8.71 -12.82
N GLU A 43 8.62 -8.28 -13.18
CA GLU A 43 8.45 -7.13 -14.06
C GLU A 43 7.96 -5.94 -13.24
N GLU A 44 8.66 -4.85 -13.33
CA GLU A 44 8.32 -3.63 -12.65
C GLU A 44 7.74 -2.62 -13.63
N PRO A 45 6.95 -1.66 -13.14
CA PRO A 45 6.65 -1.40 -11.73
C PRO A 45 5.55 -2.30 -11.16
N ALA A 46 5.66 -2.61 -9.87
CA ALA A 46 4.64 -3.34 -9.14
C ALA A 46 4.43 -2.68 -7.78
N PHE A 47 3.19 -2.63 -7.32
CA PHE A 47 2.82 -1.90 -6.11
C PHE A 47 1.91 -2.76 -5.23
N THR A 48 2.23 -2.80 -3.94
CA THR A 48 1.53 -3.63 -2.96
C THR A 48 0.93 -2.74 -1.88
N PHE A 49 -0.32 -3.00 -1.50
CA PHE A 49 -1.05 -2.19 -0.53
C PHE A 49 -2.04 -3.03 0.26
N LYS A 50 -2.36 -2.57 1.47
CA LYS A 50 -3.31 -3.23 2.35
C LYS A 50 -4.74 -2.85 1.98
N THR A 51 -5.66 -3.81 2.08
CA THR A 51 -7.08 -3.59 1.74
C THR A 51 -7.97 -4.01 2.89
N SER A 52 -9.24 -3.58 2.81
CA SER A 52 -10.29 -4.17 3.63
C SER A 52 -10.57 -5.59 3.16
N ASP A 53 -11.25 -6.38 3.98
CA ASP A 53 -11.61 -7.76 3.61
C ASP A 53 -12.45 -7.80 2.34
N ILE A 54 -13.42 -6.90 2.22
CA ILE A 54 -14.29 -6.83 1.05
C ILE A 54 -13.51 -6.49 -0.20
N ALA A 55 -12.65 -5.47 -0.13
CA ALA A 55 -11.82 -5.07 -1.27
C ALA A 55 -10.86 -6.19 -1.68
N TYR A 56 -10.30 -6.91 -0.71
CA TYR A 56 -9.42 -8.04 -1.00
C TYR A 56 -10.14 -9.09 -1.83
N GLU A 57 -11.34 -9.48 -1.42
CA GLU A 57 -12.13 -10.47 -2.14
C GLU A 57 -12.45 -10.01 -3.57
N MET A 58 -12.76 -8.73 -3.74
CA MET A 58 -13.09 -8.19 -5.06
C MET A 58 -11.88 -8.08 -5.97
N LEU A 59 -10.72 -7.66 -5.42
CA LEU A 59 -9.56 -7.31 -6.24
C LEU A 59 -8.68 -8.52 -6.58
N GLN A 60 -8.68 -9.57 -5.77
CA GLN A 60 -7.72 -10.66 -5.96
C GLN A 60 -7.85 -11.39 -7.30
N GLU A 61 -9.00 -11.30 -7.95
CA GLU A 61 -9.27 -11.96 -9.23
C GLU A 61 -9.25 -10.99 -10.41
N GLU A 62 -9.04 -9.70 -10.18
CA GLU A 62 -8.98 -8.74 -11.27
C GLU A 62 -7.70 -8.91 -12.08
N PRO A 63 -7.78 -8.85 -13.43
CA PRO A 63 -6.58 -8.98 -14.26
C PRO A 63 -5.53 -7.93 -13.90
N GLY A 64 -4.31 -8.38 -13.65
CA GLY A 64 -3.21 -7.51 -13.25
C GLY A 64 -3.09 -7.27 -11.75
N LEU A 65 -4.00 -7.85 -10.97
CA LEU A 65 -3.97 -7.81 -9.51
C LEU A 65 -3.91 -9.24 -8.97
N ARG A 66 -3.30 -9.41 -7.82
CA ARG A 66 -3.20 -10.71 -7.16
C ARG A 66 -3.00 -10.52 -5.65
N PRO A 67 -3.26 -11.58 -4.86
CA PRO A 67 -2.85 -11.57 -3.46
C PRO A 67 -1.34 -11.30 -3.36
N ALA A 68 -0.95 -10.41 -2.44
CA ALA A 68 0.43 -9.97 -2.36
C ALA A 68 1.38 -11.12 -2.00
N PRO A 69 2.52 -11.25 -2.71
CA PRO A 69 3.53 -12.25 -2.37
C PRO A 69 3.98 -12.06 -0.90
N TYR A 70 4.27 -13.17 -0.23
CA TYR A 70 4.76 -13.23 1.16
C TYR A 70 3.73 -12.85 2.22
N LEU A 71 2.86 -11.90 1.96
CA LEU A 71 1.90 -11.39 2.95
C LEU A 71 0.58 -12.16 2.92
N ALA A 72 0.05 -12.44 1.74
CA ALA A 72 -1.22 -13.14 1.62
C ALA A 72 -1.14 -14.56 2.18
N SER A 73 0.00 -15.22 2.06
CA SER A 73 0.20 -16.57 2.58
C SER A 73 0.14 -16.61 4.12
N ARG A 74 0.24 -15.45 4.78
CA ARG A 74 0.12 -15.32 6.23
C ARG A 74 -1.28 -14.88 6.64
N GLY A 75 -2.24 -14.91 5.71
CA GLY A 75 -3.61 -14.47 5.97
C GLY A 75 -3.80 -12.97 6.00
N MET A 76 -2.81 -12.21 5.59
CA MET A 76 -2.88 -10.75 5.56
C MET A 76 -3.58 -10.29 4.28
N LYS A 77 -4.49 -9.33 4.40
CA LYS A 77 -5.29 -8.83 3.27
C LYS A 77 -4.54 -7.71 2.55
N TRP A 78 -3.58 -8.11 1.72
CA TRP A 78 -2.77 -7.22 0.90
C TRP A 78 -2.88 -7.65 -0.55
N ILE A 79 -2.94 -6.67 -1.46
CA ILE A 79 -3.04 -6.89 -2.91
C ILE A 79 -1.81 -6.31 -3.59
N GLN A 80 -1.35 -6.99 -4.63
CA GLN A 80 -0.28 -6.47 -5.49
C GLN A 80 -0.82 -6.17 -6.88
N HIS A 81 -0.60 -4.93 -7.32
CA HIS A 81 -0.83 -4.49 -8.70
C HIS A 81 0.48 -4.77 -9.45
N TYR A 82 0.49 -5.77 -10.31
CA TYR A 82 1.74 -6.27 -10.90
C TYR A 82 1.76 -6.23 -12.43
N ALA A 83 0.63 -6.02 -13.07
CA ALA A 83 0.57 -6.07 -14.53
C ALA A 83 -0.67 -5.30 -15.04
N LYS A 84 -0.70 -5.09 -16.35
CA LYS A 84 -1.87 -4.51 -17.00
C LYS A 84 -2.92 -5.60 -17.24
N PRO A 85 -4.20 -5.23 -17.29
CA PRO A 85 -4.70 -3.87 -17.19
C PRO A 85 -4.65 -3.30 -15.76
N GLY A 86 -4.87 -4.10 -14.74
CA GLY A 86 -4.83 -3.63 -13.34
C GLY A 86 -5.79 -2.49 -13.09
N LEU A 87 -5.46 -1.66 -12.11
CA LEU A 87 -6.22 -0.47 -11.77
C LEU A 87 -5.72 0.72 -12.59
N SER A 88 -6.63 1.67 -12.86
CA SER A 88 -6.24 2.97 -13.39
C SER A 88 -5.36 3.69 -12.36
N ASP A 89 -4.63 4.73 -12.79
CA ASP A 89 -3.83 5.52 -11.86
C ASP A 89 -4.70 6.13 -10.76
N ALA A 90 -5.87 6.64 -11.11
CA ALA A 90 -6.80 7.19 -10.13
C ALA A 90 -7.28 6.13 -9.15
N GLY A 91 -7.60 4.93 -9.63
CA GLY A 91 -8.02 3.82 -8.79
C GLY A 91 -6.91 3.35 -7.86
N LEU A 92 -5.70 3.26 -8.38
CA LEU A 92 -4.54 2.87 -7.58
C LEU A 92 -4.27 3.88 -6.45
N LYS A 93 -4.35 5.19 -6.77
CA LYS A 93 -4.19 6.24 -5.74
C LYS A 93 -5.25 6.12 -4.64
N LEU A 94 -6.50 5.81 -5.01
CA LEU A 94 -7.56 5.62 -4.01
C LEU A 94 -7.24 4.46 -3.08
N TYR A 95 -6.76 3.34 -3.60
CA TYR A 95 -6.42 2.19 -2.77
C TYR A 95 -5.16 2.42 -1.94
N LEU A 96 -4.18 3.15 -2.46
CA LEU A 96 -3.01 3.53 -1.69
C LEU A 96 -3.40 4.43 -0.51
N LYS A 97 -4.29 5.39 -0.74
CA LYS A 97 -4.79 6.27 0.30
C LYS A 97 -5.61 5.49 1.33
N GLU A 98 -6.41 4.54 0.87
CA GLU A 98 -7.19 3.68 1.76
C GLU A 98 -6.28 2.79 2.60
N SER A 99 -5.21 2.26 2.00
CA SER A 99 -4.20 1.48 2.74
C SER A 99 -3.57 2.33 3.85
N TYR A 100 -3.19 3.57 3.52
CA TYR A 100 -2.67 4.53 4.51
C TYR A 100 -3.66 4.72 5.67
N ARG A 101 -4.95 4.91 5.35
CA ARG A 101 -5.99 5.10 6.36
C ARG A 101 -6.11 3.85 7.27
N ILE A 102 -6.23 2.67 6.67
CA ILE A 102 -6.38 1.42 7.41
C ILE A 102 -5.20 1.19 8.34
N VAL A 103 -3.98 1.36 7.83
CA VAL A 103 -2.76 1.15 8.62
C VAL A 103 -2.67 2.17 9.75
N SER A 104 -3.02 3.45 9.47
CA SER A 104 -2.98 4.50 10.50
C SER A 104 -3.95 4.22 11.65
N LEU A 105 -5.09 3.59 11.38
CA LEU A 105 -6.04 3.19 12.41
C LEU A 105 -5.47 2.10 13.33
N GLY A 106 -4.49 1.35 12.86
CA GLY A 106 -3.80 0.33 13.67
C GLY A 106 -2.73 0.89 14.60
N LEU A 107 -2.43 2.18 14.52
CA LEU A 107 -1.51 2.84 15.44
C LEU A 107 -2.20 3.03 16.79
N THR A 108 -1.40 3.22 17.86
CA THR A 108 -1.98 3.51 19.17
C THR A 108 -2.75 4.83 19.13
N LYS A 109 -3.73 4.99 20.02
CA LYS A 109 -4.49 6.24 20.11
C LYS A 109 -3.57 7.42 20.35
N LYS A 110 -2.56 7.27 21.20
CA LYS A 110 -1.57 8.28 21.48
C LYS A 110 -0.81 8.68 20.21
N LYS A 111 -0.35 7.70 19.44
CA LYS A 111 0.40 7.97 18.21
C LYS A 111 -0.48 8.67 17.18
N GLN A 112 -1.72 8.23 17.01
CA GLN A 112 -2.67 8.90 16.11
C GLN A 112 -2.86 10.36 16.52
N SER A 113 -3.03 10.62 17.82
CA SER A 113 -3.19 11.99 18.32
C SER A 113 -1.95 12.84 18.06
N GLU A 114 -0.75 12.30 18.34
CA GLU A 114 0.52 13.00 18.10
C GLU A 114 0.69 13.42 16.63
N LEU A 115 0.24 12.58 15.72
CA LEU A 115 0.36 12.82 14.28
C LEU A 115 -0.85 13.54 13.68
N GLY A 116 -1.87 13.83 14.49
CA GLY A 116 -3.10 14.46 14.01
C GLY A 116 -3.92 13.58 13.08
N LEU A 117 -3.79 12.27 13.22
CA LEU A 117 -4.51 11.29 12.37
C LEU A 117 -5.79 10.82 13.06
N ASN A 118 -6.88 10.73 12.26
CA ASN A 118 -8.14 10.15 12.73
C ASN A 118 -8.71 10.83 13.99
N GLN A 119 -8.62 12.16 14.05
CA GLN A 119 -9.01 12.96 15.22
C GLN A 119 -10.40 13.59 15.12
N ASP A 120 -11.28 13.03 14.37
CA ASP A 120 -12.66 13.55 14.21
C ASP A 120 -13.56 13.24 15.39
#